data_a994a1149da72cbe81476a593c105e22
#
_entry.id   a994a1149da72cbe81476a593c105e22
#
_cell.length_a   1.000
_cell.length_b   1.000
_cell.length_c   1.000
_cell.angle_alpha   90.00
_cell.angle_beta   90.00
_cell.angle_gamma   90.00
#
_symmetry.space_group_name_H-M   'P 1'
#
loop_
_entity.id
_entity.type
_entity.pdbx_description
1 polymer ?
#
loop_
_entity_poly.entity_id
_entity_poly.type
_entity_poly.pdbx_seq_one_letter_code
_entity_poly.pdbx_strand_id
1 'polypeptide(L)'
;MEKFIAWLEKHLMPIANKIAKQRHLMAIRDTFMTILPPLFFGAIIAVINAGSGFESTNGFLVAWKNFATNNSLILGWLNLITMSVMSLYVCIGITYYLSKRYELNVFMPLITAVAGFVMLASYPQELGYGNALVQITYWDGKGILVAIFVAIFTVEMFKLMRDKKVGYIKMPDSVPAALSDTFASLVPTIVILTVDSIIFTICSKTAGTSLAGVVINILSPAFEVADSLPVAMLVAFLLNVGWFFGIHDAVWSGLLAPIEYGTLSINAAAKAAGTVLPHVFTVSFWCYFGIIGGLGNCLALGILCLTSKKEDIKMVGKLGIIPAFFGISEPITFGL
;
A
#
# COMPACT_ATOMS: atom_id res chain seq x y z
N MET A 1 7.93 -19.71 -31.56
CA MET A 1 7.70 -18.56 -30.70
C MET A 1 6.29 -18.00 -30.90
N GLU A 2 5.83 -17.71 -32.11
CA GLU A 2 4.49 -17.18 -32.41
C GLU A 2 3.33 -18.02 -31.87
N LYS A 3 3.39 -19.38 -31.98
CA LYS A 3 2.34 -20.26 -31.44
C LYS A 3 2.24 -20.22 -29.90
N PHE A 4 3.36 -20.01 -29.22
CA PHE A 4 3.40 -19.87 -27.76
C PHE A 4 2.85 -18.51 -27.33
N ILE A 5 3.19 -17.43 -28.06
CA ILE A 5 2.65 -16.09 -27.81
C ILE A 5 1.13 -16.09 -28.04
N ALA A 6 0.65 -16.64 -29.15
CA ALA A 6 -0.79 -16.74 -29.44
C ALA A 6 -1.54 -17.59 -28.39
N TRP A 7 -0.92 -18.62 -27.85
CA TRP A 7 -1.51 -19.41 -26.76
C TRP A 7 -1.61 -18.61 -25.47
N LEU A 8 -0.56 -17.86 -25.08
CA LEU A 8 -0.54 -16.98 -23.94
C LEU A 8 -1.58 -15.86 -24.06
N GLU A 9 -1.64 -15.18 -25.20
CA GLU A 9 -2.66 -14.16 -25.47
C GLU A 9 -4.08 -14.71 -25.33
N LYS A 10 -4.32 -15.89 -25.88
CA LYS A 10 -5.64 -16.53 -25.81
C LYS A 10 -6.07 -16.93 -24.40
N HIS A 11 -5.13 -17.36 -23.54
CA HIS A 11 -5.46 -17.93 -22.23
C HIS A 11 -5.15 -17.00 -21.04
N LEU A 12 -4.05 -16.24 -21.10
CA LEU A 12 -3.64 -15.35 -20.02
C LEU A 12 -4.28 -13.97 -20.11
N MET A 13 -4.37 -13.37 -21.30
CA MET A 13 -4.92 -12.02 -21.44
C MET A 13 -6.37 -11.87 -20.93
N PRO A 14 -7.30 -12.82 -21.16
CA PRO A 14 -8.65 -12.71 -20.61
C PRO A 14 -8.66 -12.73 -19.07
N ILE A 15 -7.81 -13.58 -18.48
CA ILE A 15 -7.68 -13.68 -17.00
C ILE A 15 -7.08 -12.39 -16.44
N ALA A 16 -5.98 -11.92 -17.02
CA ALA A 16 -5.31 -10.70 -16.64
C ALA A 16 -6.24 -9.47 -16.73
N ASN A 17 -6.98 -9.35 -17.85
CA ASN A 17 -7.94 -8.28 -18.03
C ASN A 17 -9.12 -8.35 -17.05
N LYS A 18 -9.55 -9.55 -16.66
CA LYS A 18 -10.59 -9.73 -15.65
C LYS A 18 -10.08 -9.30 -14.26
N ILE A 19 -8.85 -9.67 -13.92
CA ILE A 19 -8.19 -9.26 -12.67
C ILE A 19 -7.97 -7.75 -12.66
N ALA A 20 -7.40 -7.18 -13.73
CA ALA A 20 -7.12 -5.75 -13.84
C ALA A 20 -8.39 -4.87 -13.75
N LYS A 21 -9.56 -5.38 -14.16
CA LYS A 21 -10.86 -4.68 -14.09
C LYS A 21 -11.62 -4.94 -12.82
N GLN A 22 -11.10 -5.77 -11.91
CA GLN A 22 -11.77 -6.07 -10.65
C GLN A 22 -11.77 -4.84 -9.74
N ARG A 23 -12.95 -4.44 -9.25
CA ARG A 23 -13.18 -3.15 -8.59
C ARG A 23 -12.34 -2.94 -7.33
N HIS A 24 -12.16 -3.99 -6.51
CA HIS A 24 -11.34 -3.91 -5.30
C HIS A 24 -9.86 -3.74 -5.63
N LEU A 25 -9.34 -4.54 -6.59
CA LEU A 25 -7.95 -4.42 -7.03
C LEU A 25 -7.65 -3.07 -7.67
N MET A 26 -8.60 -2.53 -8.45
CA MET A 26 -8.48 -1.18 -8.98
C MET A 26 -8.46 -0.12 -7.86
N ALA A 27 -9.27 -0.28 -6.81
CA ALA A 27 -9.28 0.66 -5.68
C ALA A 27 -7.95 0.59 -4.91
N ILE A 28 -7.42 -0.61 -4.68
CA ILE A 28 -6.10 -0.81 -4.05
C ILE A 28 -5.01 -0.15 -4.90
N ARG A 29 -4.95 -0.46 -6.20
CA ARG A 29 -3.99 0.13 -7.13
C ARG A 29 -4.00 1.66 -7.09
N ASP A 30 -5.20 2.25 -7.29
CA ASP A 30 -5.32 3.70 -7.36
C ASP A 30 -4.95 4.37 -6.03
N THR A 31 -5.17 3.67 -4.91
CA THR A 31 -4.74 4.11 -3.59
C THR A 31 -3.21 4.19 -3.52
N PHE A 32 -2.49 3.11 -3.85
CA PHE A 32 -1.03 3.12 -3.78
C PHE A 32 -0.42 4.20 -4.68
N MET A 33 -0.99 4.44 -5.85
CA MET A 33 -0.55 5.52 -6.73
C MET A 33 -0.80 6.91 -6.11
N THR A 34 -1.92 7.08 -5.41
CA THR A 34 -2.30 8.40 -4.84
C THR A 34 -1.52 8.74 -3.57
N ILE A 35 -1.15 7.75 -2.76
CA ILE A 35 -0.38 7.98 -1.53
C ILE A 35 1.14 8.14 -1.75
N LEU A 36 1.62 8.00 -2.99
CA LEU A 36 3.06 8.16 -3.30
C LEU A 36 3.65 9.51 -2.84
N PRO A 37 3.01 10.69 -3.04
CA PRO A 37 3.62 11.95 -2.65
C PRO A 37 3.99 12.04 -1.15
N PRO A 38 3.11 11.76 -0.17
CA PRO A 38 3.50 11.77 1.23
C PRO A 38 4.54 10.68 1.56
N LEU A 39 4.48 9.51 0.93
CA LEU A 39 5.49 8.47 1.13
C LEU A 39 6.85 8.87 0.57
N PHE A 40 6.87 9.52 -0.60
CA PHE A 40 8.11 10.05 -1.20
C PHE A 40 8.74 11.11 -0.31
N PHE A 41 7.95 12.05 0.23
CA PHE A 41 8.45 13.01 1.20
C PHE A 41 9.04 12.31 2.44
N GLY A 42 8.32 11.32 3.00
CA GLY A 42 8.81 10.52 4.12
C GLY A 42 10.10 9.77 3.81
N ALA A 43 10.26 9.26 2.58
CA ALA A 43 11.50 8.61 2.14
C ALA A 43 12.67 9.60 2.12
N ILE A 44 12.48 10.84 1.66
CA ILE A 44 13.53 11.88 1.73
C ILE A 44 13.92 12.16 3.19
N ILE A 45 12.94 12.29 4.07
CA ILE A 45 13.19 12.48 5.51
C ILE A 45 13.94 11.30 6.11
N ALA A 46 13.58 10.07 5.74
CA ALA A 46 14.29 8.87 6.18
C ALA A 46 15.76 8.85 5.73
N VAL A 47 16.03 9.28 4.49
CA VAL A 47 17.42 9.42 3.99
C VAL A 47 18.17 10.45 4.82
N ILE A 48 17.59 11.61 5.09
CA ILE A 48 18.23 12.65 5.92
C ILE A 48 18.53 12.09 7.33
N ASN A 49 17.57 11.40 7.93
CA ASN A 49 17.70 10.81 9.27
C ASN A 49 18.72 9.67 9.33
N ALA A 50 18.97 8.96 8.23
CA ALA A 50 19.97 7.90 8.14
C ALA A 50 21.40 8.40 8.47
N GLY A 51 21.67 9.68 8.27
CA GLY A 51 22.93 10.34 8.65
C GLY A 51 23.28 10.16 10.13
N SER A 52 22.29 10.06 11.02
CA SER A 52 22.51 9.88 12.47
C SER A 52 23.29 8.60 12.81
N GLY A 53 23.22 7.57 11.95
CA GLY A 53 23.91 6.29 12.13
C GLY A 53 25.30 6.21 11.52
N PHE A 54 25.84 7.27 10.92
CA PHE A 54 27.15 7.21 10.31
C PHE A 54 28.28 7.35 11.32
N GLU A 55 29.24 6.44 11.24
CA GLU A 55 30.52 6.55 11.91
C GLU A 55 31.60 6.83 10.85
N SER A 56 32.08 8.07 10.78
CA SER A 56 33.02 8.50 9.77
C SER A 56 33.80 9.73 10.25
N THR A 57 35.03 9.86 9.77
CA THR A 57 35.89 11.05 9.94
C THR A 57 35.76 12.03 8.75
N ASN A 58 35.00 11.65 7.71
CA ASN A 58 34.78 12.52 6.56
C ASN A 58 33.92 13.72 6.96
N GLY A 59 34.39 14.93 6.70
CA GLY A 59 33.74 16.17 7.13
C GLY A 59 32.27 16.31 6.69
N PHE A 60 31.94 15.86 5.47
CA PHE A 60 30.54 15.87 4.98
C PHE A 60 29.65 14.90 5.79
N LEU A 61 30.12 13.68 6.02
CA LEU A 61 29.35 12.68 6.79
C LEU A 61 29.20 13.08 8.26
N VAL A 62 30.23 13.71 8.84
CA VAL A 62 30.16 14.28 10.21
C VAL A 62 29.12 15.40 10.27
N ALA A 63 29.12 16.31 9.29
CA ALA A 63 28.13 17.39 9.22
C ALA A 63 26.71 16.84 9.06
N TRP A 64 26.52 15.85 8.22
CA TRP A 64 25.24 15.18 8.04
C TRP A 64 24.78 14.46 9.32
N LYS A 65 25.66 13.72 10.00
CA LYS A 65 25.37 13.10 11.29
C LYS A 65 24.92 14.14 12.32
N ASN A 66 25.67 15.23 12.46
CA ASN A 66 25.34 16.30 13.40
C ASN A 66 23.99 16.93 13.08
N PHE A 67 23.70 17.21 11.80
CA PHE A 67 22.40 17.72 11.38
C PHE A 67 21.27 16.76 11.74
N ALA A 68 21.38 15.49 11.38
CA ALA A 68 20.36 14.47 11.64
C ALA A 68 20.14 14.28 13.14
N THR A 69 21.21 14.23 13.94
CA THR A 69 21.12 14.06 15.40
C THR A 69 20.47 15.27 16.07
N ASN A 70 20.90 16.47 15.72
CA ASN A 70 20.38 17.71 16.30
C ASN A 70 18.91 17.98 15.93
N ASN A 71 18.42 17.41 14.82
CA ASN A 71 17.06 17.56 14.33
C ASN A 71 16.23 16.26 14.47
N SER A 72 16.70 15.29 15.25
CA SER A 72 16.09 13.95 15.35
C SER A 72 14.61 13.97 15.75
N LEU A 73 14.19 14.90 16.61
CA LEU A 73 12.80 15.05 17.03
C LEU A 73 11.90 15.40 15.82
N ILE A 74 12.26 16.43 15.05
CA ILE A 74 11.44 16.86 13.91
C ILE A 74 11.51 15.86 12.77
N LEU A 75 12.68 15.27 12.50
CA LEU A 75 12.83 14.23 11.47
C LEU A 75 12.02 12.98 11.82
N GLY A 76 12.04 12.57 13.11
CA GLY A 76 11.21 11.48 13.62
C GLY A 76 9.72 11.76 13.48
N TRP A 77 9.29 12.98 13.81
CA TRP A 77 7.90 13.40 13.68
C TRP A 77 7.43 13.40 12.22
N LEU A 78 8.25 13.96 11.31
CA LEU A 78 7.94 13.97 9.87
C LEU A 78 7.87 12.53 9.30
N ASN A 79 8.76 11.64 9.72
CA ASN A 79 8.68 10.23 9.34
C ASN A 79 7.41 9.57 9.87
N LEU A 80 7.03 9.84 11.12
CA LEU A 80 5.85 9.29 11.74
C LEU A 80 4.57 9.64 10.97
N ILE A 81 4.38 10.93 10.65
CA ILE A 81 3.16 11.40 9.94
C ILE A 81 3.13 11.03 8.47
N THR A 82 4.18 10.45 7.90
CA THR A 82 4.26 10.04 6.49
C THR A 82 4.36 8.53 6.33
N MET A 83 5.44 7.93 6.81
CA MET A 83 5.73 6.50 6.61
C MET A 83 5.07 5.62 7.66
N SER A 84 5.12 6.03 8.94
CA SER A 84 4.64 5.18 10.04
C SER A 84 3.11 5.12 10.16
N VAL A 85 2.38 5.95 9.40
CA VAL A 85 0.91 5.92 9.32
C VAL A 85 0.40 5.50 7.94
N MET A 86 1.24 4.87 7.13
CA MET A 86 0.94 4.50 5.75
C MET A 86 -0.34 3.66 5.62
N SER A 87 -0.57 2.71 6.53
CA SER A 87 -1.77 1.86 6.48
C SER A 87 -3.06 2.63 6.70
N LEU A 88 -3.03 3.71 7.48
CA LEU A 88 -4.18 4.62 7.60
C LEU A 88 -4.47 5.30 6.24
N TYR A 89 -3.44 5.77 5.52
CA TYR A 89 -3.61 6.32 4.18
C TYR A 89 -4.16 5.29 3.19
N VAL A 90 -3.72 4.04 3.29
CA VAL A 90 -4.25 2.92 2.48
C VAL A 90 -5.73 2.70 2.79
N CYS A 91 -6.14 2.67 4.06
CA CYS A 91 -7.54 2.53 4.46
C CYS A 91 -8.40 3.66 3.88
N ILE A 92 -7.96 4.92 4.02
CA ILE A 92 -8.63 6.10 3.49
C ILE A 92 -8.77 6.01 1.97
N GLY A 93 -7.68 5.71 1.26
CA GLY A 93 -7.65 5.69 -0.20
C GLY A 93 -8.55 4.59 -0.79
N ILE A 94 -8.47 3.36 -0.27
CA ILE A 94 -9.32 2.26 -0.74
C ILE A 94 -10.79 2.57 -0.50
N THR A 95 -11.13 3.06 0.70
CA THR A 95 -12.50 3.46 1.03
C THR A 95 -13.01 4.52 0.06
N TYR A 96 -12.19 5.53 -0.23
CA TYR A 96 -12.54 6.60 -1.16
C TYR A 96 -12.79 6.07 -2.58
N TYR A 97 -11.83 5.34 -3.15
CA TYR A 97 -11.93 4.87 -4.52
C TYR A 97 -13.01 3.82 -4.71
N LEU A 98 -13.20 2.92 -3.75
CA LEU A 98 -14.22 1.89 -3.83
C LEU A 98 -15.62 2.49 -3.65
N SER A 99 -15.82 3.43 -2.72
CA SER A 99 -17.07 4.16 -2.54
C SER A 99 -17.48 4.91 -3.81
N LYS A 100 -16.54 5.59 -4.46
CA LYS A 100 -16.79 6.25 -5.76
C LYS A 100 -17.24 5.27 -6.84
N ARG A 101 -16.62 4.08 -6.91
CA ARG A 101 -17.00 3.05 -7.90
C ARG A 101 -18.38 2.45 -7.66
N TYR A 102 -18.88 2.53 -6.44
CA TYR A 102 -20.21 2.09 -6.07
C TYR A 102 -21.23 3.24 -5.99
N GLU A 103 -20.82 4.44 -6.38
CA GLU A 103 -21.66 5.65 -6.34
C GLU A 103 -22.28 5.87 -4.94
N LEU A 104 -21.49 5.61 -3.90
CA LEU A 104 -21.84 5.92 -2.52
C LEU A 104 -21.47 7.36 -2.18
N ASN A 105 -22.17 7.95 -1.20
CA ASN A 105 -21.61 9.11 -0.51
C ASN A 105 -20.32 8.69 0.19
N VAL A 106 -19.19 9.32 -0.18
CA VAL A 106 -17.87 8.87 0.25
C VAL A 106 -17.59 9.17 1.72
N PHE A 107 -18.17 10.25 2.25
CA PHE A 107 -17.78 10.82 3.53
C PHE A 107 -18.05 9.89 4.72
N MET A 108 -19.26 9.32 4.80
CA MET A 108 -19.63 8.46 5.93
C MET A 108 -18.90 7.11 5.93
N PRO A 109 -18.78 6.38 4.82
CA PRO A 109 -17.93 5.20 4.74
C PRO A 109 -16.48 5.50 5.15
N LEU A 110 -15.94 6.66 4.76
CA LEU A 110 -14.55 7.04 5.06
C LEU A 110 -14.33 7.24 6.57
N ILE A 111 -15.21 8.00 7.24
CA ILE A 111 -15.11 8.18 8.70
C ILE A 111 -15.27 6.84 9.42
N THR A 112 -16.24 6.01 8.98
CA THR A 112 -16.49 4.70 9.58
C THR A 112 -15.29 3.77 9.42
N ALA A 113 -14.68 3.73 8.23
CA ALA A 113 -13.49 2.93 7.97
C ALA A 113 -12.28 3.39 8.79
N VAL A 114 -12.09 4.70 8.94
CA VAL A 114 -11.01 5.25 9.81
C VAL A 114 -11.22 4.82 11.25
N ALA A 115 -12.45 4.93 11.78
CA ALA A 115 -12.76 4.48 13.14
C ALA A 115 -12.52 2.98 13.33
N GLY A 116 -12.97 2.15 12.36
CA GLY A 116 -12.75 0.71 12.35
C GLY A 116 -11.27 0.35 12.26
N PHE A 117 -10.50 1.04 11.41
CA PHE A 117 -9.05 0.84 11.29
C PHE A 117 -8.32 1.18 12.61
N VAL A 118 -8.61 2.32 13.21
CA VAL A 118 -8.03 2.71 14.50
C VAL A 118 -8.32 1.65 15.56
N MET A 119 -9.55 1.13 15.61
CA MET A 119 -9.94 0.08 16.55
C MET A 119 -9.20 -1.24 16.29
N LEU A 120 -9.10 -1.69 15.04
CA LEU A 120 -8.57 -3.02 14.70
C LEU A 120 -7.05 -3.06 14.50
N ALA A 121 -6.40 -1.91 14.24
CA ALA A 121 -4.96 -1.80 14.07
C ALA A 121 -4.23 -1.34 15.35
N SER A 122 -4.95 -0.92 16.37
CA SER A 122 -4.38 -0.40 17.61
C SER A 122 -4.76 -1.23 18.84
N TYR A 123 -3.98 -1.10 19.88
CA TYR A 123 -4.32 -1.61 21.19
C TYR A 123 -4.34 -0.43 22.18
N PRO A 124 -5.48 -0.11 22.80
CA PRO A 124 -5.57 1.03 23.69
C PRO A 124 -4.81 0.78 24.99
N GLN A 125 -4.09 1.79 25.46
CA GLN A 125 -3.51 1.82 26.81
C GLN A 125 -4.18 2.91 27.61
N GLU A 126 -4.75 2.54 28.75
CA GLU A 126 -5.29 3.50 29.71
C GLU A 126 -4.15 4.09 30.56
N LEU A 127 -4.03 5.41 30.55
CA LEU A 127 -3.07 6.16 31.38
C LEU A 127 -3.72 6.83 32.58
N GLY A 128 -4.95 6.48 32.90
CA GLY A 128 -5.78 7.11 33.91
C GLY A 128 -6.90 7.97 33.30
N TYR A 129 -7.77 8.51 34.15
CA TYR A 129 -8.96 9.24 33.76
C TYR A 129 -8.67 10.39 32.78
N GLY A 130 -9.28 10.34 31.61
CA GLY A 130 -9.16 11.35 30.56
C GLY A 130 -7.90 11.25 29.70
N ASN A 131 -6.99 10.31 29.95
CA ASN A 131 -5.80 10.08 29.15
C ASN A 131 -5.83 8.65 28.59
N ALA A 132 -5.79 8.55 27.26
CA ALA A 132 -5.62 7.29 26.54
C ALA A 132 -4.52 7.43 25.49
N LEU A 133 -3.67 6.42 25.37
CA LEU A 133 -2.71 6.30 24.29
C LEU A 133 -3.23 5.29 23.28
N VAL A 134 -3.15 5.65 22.01
CA VAL A 134 -3.39 4.76 20.89
C VAL A 134 -2.05 4.28 20.38
N GLN A 135 -1.79 2.99 20.47
CA GLN A 135 -0.56 2.41 19.91
C GLN A 135 -0.66 2.37 18.38
N ILE A 136 0.30 2.99 17.72
CA ILE A 136 0.38 3.03 16.25
C ILE A 136 1.34 1.97 15.67
N THR A 137 1.68 0.95 16.45
CA THR A 137 2.66 -0.11 16.10
C THR A 137 2.35 -0.80 14.77
N TYR A 138 1.07 -0.87 14.39
CA TYR A 138 0.58 -1.49 13.16
C TYR A 138 -0.06 -0.49 12.20
N TRP A 139 0.33 0.79 12.24
CA TRP A 139 -0.15 1.79 11.27
C TRP A 139 0.78 1.93 10.06
N ASP A 140 1.96 1.37 10.14
CA ASP A 140 2.94 1.24 9.05
C ASP A 140 2.58 0.07 8.10
N GLY A 141 3.54 -0.40 7.31
CA GLY A 141 3.36 -1.53 6.38
C GLY A 141 2.78 -2.80 7.00
N LYS A 142 2.99 -3.02 8.31
CA LYS A 142 2.46 -4.20 9.00
C LYS A 142 0.93 -4.22 9.08
N GLY A 143 0.29 -3.06 9.08
CA GLY A 143 -1.17 -2.95 9.16
C GLY A 143 -1.89 -2.92 7.82
N ILE A 144 -1.18 -2.97 6.68
CA ILE A 144 -1.78 -2.82 5.34
C ILE A 144 -2.93 -3.81 5.09
N LEU A 145 -2.77 -5.07 5.48
CA LEU A 145 -3.81 -6.08 5.26
C LEU A 145 -5.08 -5.78 6.05
N VAL A 146 -4.93 -5.30 7.28
CA VAL A 146 -6.08 -4.87 8.09
C VAL A 146 -6.71 -3.61 7.50
N ALA A 147 -5.92 -2.68 6.99
CA ALA A 147 -6.40 -1.49 6.30
C ALA A 147 -7.24 -1.85 5.06
N ILE A 148 -6.75 -2.79 4.23
CA ILE A 148 -7.46 -3.31 3.06
C ILE A 148 -8.76 -3.99 3.49
N PHE A 149 -8.70 -4.86 4.50
CA PHE A 149 -9.88 -5.57 5.02
C PHE A 149 -10.94 -4.59 5.52
N VAL A 150 -10.59 -3.66 6.41
CA VAL A 150 -11.52 -2.68 6.99
C VAL A 150 -12.14 -1.81 5.91
N ALA A 151 -11.33 -1.29 4.98
CA ALA A 151 -11.83 -0.45 3.90
C ALA A 151 -12.84 -1.18 3.01
N ILE A 152 -12.51 -2.38 2.56
CA ILE A 152 -13.40 -3.19 1.71
C ILE A 152 -14.65 -3.60 2.49
N PHE A 153 -14.49 -4.11 3.71
CA PHE A 153 -15.62 -4.52 4.55
C PHE A 153 -16.59 -3.37 4.77
N THR A 154 -16.09 -2.20 5.17
CA THR A 154 -16.90 -1.01 5.40
C THR A 154 -17.69 -0.63 4.14
N VAL A 155 -17.03 -0.51 2.99
CA VAL A 155 -17.70 -0.06 1.75
C VAL A 155 -18.69 -1.08 1.25
N GLU A 156 -18.37 -2.38 1.30
CA GLU A 156 -19.30 -3.45 0.91
C GLU A 156 -20.53 -3.50 1.82
N MET A 157 -20.36 -3.28 3.11
CA MET A 157 -21.49 -3.22 4.05
C MET A 157 -22.38 -2.00 3.78
N PHE A 158 -21.81 -0.81 3.56
CA PHE A 158 -22.59 0.37 3.15
C PHE A 158 -23.38 0.11 1.86
N LYS A 159 -22.71 -0.47 0.85
CA LYS A 159 -23.35 -0.84 -0.42
C LYS A 159 -24.46 -1.85 -0.21
N LEU A 160 -24.19 -2.93 0.51
CA LEU A 160 -25.16 -4.00 0.78
C LEU A 160 -26.44 -3.47 1.46
N MET A 161 -26.24 -2.62 2.50
CA MET A 161 -27.36 -2.08 3.26
C MET A 161 -28.14 -1.05 2.44
N ARG A 162 -27.47 -0.23 1.61
CA ARG A 162 -28.12 0.66 0.66
C ARG A 162 -28.97 -0.13 -0.36
N ASP A 163 -28.35 -1.12 -1.00
CA ASP A 163 -29.00 -1.87 -2.08
C ASP A 163 -30.20 -2.69 -1.57
N LYS A 164 -30.10 -3.20 -0.34
CA LYS A 164 -31.19 -3.92 0.34
C LYS A 164 -32.14 -3.03 1.15
N LYS A 165 -31.89 -1.71 1.19
CA LYS A 165 -32.65 -0.73 2.00
C LYS A 165 -32.75 -1.11 3.48
N VAL A 166 -31.73 -1.79 4.01
CA VAL A 166 -31.67 -2.17 5.44
C VAL A 166 -31.27 -0.95 6.27
N GLY A 167 -32.13 -0.61 7.25
CA GLY A 167 -31.89 0.56 8.10
C GLY A 167 -32.05 1.90 7.40
N TYR A 168 -32.63 1.92 6.18
CA TYR A 168 -32.88 3.14 5.43
C TYR A 168 -33.96 3.97 6.11
N ILE A 169 -33.58 5.10 6.67
CA ILE A 169 -34.52 6.08 7.23
C ILE A 169 -34.92 7.04 6.11
N LYS A 170 -36.14 6.87 5.57
CA LYS A 170 -36.67 7.76 4.55
C LYS A 170 -37.04 9.10 5.19
N MET A 171 -36.35 10.14 4.78
CA MET A 171 -36.64 11.50 5.18
C MET A 171 -37.66 12.13 4.21
N PRO A 172 -38.48 13.09 4.66
CA PRO A 172 -39.35 13.89 3.79
C PRO A 172 -38.50 14.66 2.74
N ASP A 173 -39.09 14.91 1.57
CA ASP A 173 -38.43 15.60 0.45
C ASP A 173 -38.01 17.05 0.79
N SER A 174 -38.56 17.63 1.86
CA SER A 174 -38.16 18.94 2.40
C SER A 174 -36.83 18.96 3.15
N VAL A 175 -36.26 17.78 3.46
CA VAL A 175 -35.01 17.67 4.21
C VAL A 175 -33.83 17.79 3.25
N PRO A 176 -32.79 18.62 3.56
CA PRO A 176 -31.59 18.72 2.76
C PRO A 176 -30.90 17.36 2.54
N ALA A 177 -30.40 17.11 1.33
CA ALA A 177 -29.81 15.83 0.94
C ALA A 177 -28.68 15.37 1.88
N ALA A 178 -27.83 16.30 2.34
CA ALA A 178 -26.73 16.00 3.28
C ALA A 178 -27.24 15.42 4.62
N LEU A 179 -28.37 15.92 5.12
CA LEU A 179 -28.96 15.42 6.35
C LEU A 179 -29.62 14.05 6.13
N SER A 180 -30.29 13.87 5.00
CA SER A 180 -30.87 12.58 4.59
C SER A 180 -29.77 11.49 4.48
N ASP A 181 -28.63 11.81 3.87
CA ASP A 181 -27.48 10.91 3.75
C ASP A 181 -26.90 10.54 5.13
N THR A 182 -26.85 11.50 6.04
CA THR A 182 -26.38 11.25 7.41
C THR A 182 -27.27 10.25 8.14
N PHE A 183 -28.58 10.42 8.09
CA PHE A 183 -29.53 9.47 8.72
C PHE A 183 -29.54 8.11 8.04
N ALA A 184 -29.40 8.05 6.72
CA ALA A 184 -29.28 6.80 5.97
C ALA A 184 -28.00 6.03 6.33
N SER A 185 -26.96 6.73 6.79
CA SER A 185 -25.66 6.15 7.17
C SER A 185 -25.58 5.69 8.62
N LEU A 186 -26.55 6.07 9.46
CA LEU A 186 -26.53 5.81 10.91
C LEU A 186 -26.49 4.30 11.20
N VAL A 187 -27.45 3.55 10.65
CA VAL A 187 -27.55 2.09 10.90
C VAL A 187 -26.34 1.34 10.33
N PRO A 188 -25.90 1.57 9.07
CA PRO A 188 -24.66 0.98 8.57
C PRO A 188 -23.46 1.24 9.46
N THR A 189 -23.24 2.46 9.91
CA THR A 189 -22.12 2.82 10.80
C THR A 189 -22.17 2.04 12.12
N ILE A 190 -23.35 1.99 12.77
CA ILE A 190 -23.52 1.25 14.03
C ILE A 190 -23.23 -0.24 13.82
N VAL A 191 -23.75 -0.85 12.78
CA VAL A 191 -23.53 -2.28 12.50
C VAL A 191 -22.05 -2.56 12.26
N ILE A 192 -21.39 -1.77 11.41
CA ILE A 192 -19.97 -1.97 11.07
C ILE A 192 -19.10 -1.83 12.32
N LEU A 193 -19.23 -0.75 13.07
CA LEU A 193 -18.43 -0.54 14.29
C LEU A 193 -18.74 -1.56 15.39
N THR A 194 -19.96 -2.09 15.44
CA THR A 194 -20.31 -3.20 16.35
C THR A 194 -19.56 -4.48 15.93
N VAL A 195 -19.55 -4.81 14.64
CA VAL A 195 -18.78 -5.96 14.13
C VAL A 195 -17.29 -5.78 14.41
N ASP A 196 -16.73 -4.60 14.13
CA ASP A 196 -15.32 -4.29 14.41
C ASP A 196 -15.01 -4.42 15.92
N SER A 197 -15.92 -3.96 16.81
CA SER A 197 -15.79 -4.12 18.26
C SER A 197 -15.79 -5.58 18.70
N ILE A 198 -16.62 -6.42 18.09
CA ILE A 198 -16.64 -7.87 18.35
C ILE A 198 -15.32 -8.50 17.92
N ILE A 199 -14.83 -8.19 16.70
CA ILE A 199 -13.54 -8.69 16.21
C ILE A 199 -12.41 -8.25 17.14
N PHE A 200 -12.36 -6.98 17.52
CA PHE A 200 -11.36 -6.46 18.45
C PHE A 200 -11.42 -7.22 19.80
N THR A 201 -12.62 -7.41 20.37
CA THR A 201 -12.80 -8.11 21.64
C THR A 201 -12.32 -9.55 21.57
N ILE A 202 -12.59 -10.25 20.48
CA ILE A 202 -12.10 -11.63 20.25
C ILE A 202 -10.57 -11.63 20.21
N CYS A 203 -9.95 -10.79 19.38
CA CYS A 203 -8.50 -10.71 19.25
C CYS A 203 -7.82 -10.35 20.58
N SER A 204 -8.36 -9.36 21.29
CA SER A 204 -7.84 -8.92 22.58
C SER A 204 -7.91 -10.03 23.64
N LYS A 205 -9.03 -10.75 23.75
CA LYS A 205 -9.20 -11.82 24.73
C LYS A 205 -8.44 -13.11 24.41
N THR A 206 -8.28 -13.44 23.14
CA THR A 206 -7.65 -14.70 22.71
C THR A 206 -6.15 -14.57 22.49
N ALA A 207 -5.69 -13.44 21.93
CA ALA A 207 -4.30 -13.23 21.55
C ALA A 207 -3.61 -12.07 22.28
N GLY A 208 -4.32 -11.32 23.13
CA GLY A 208 -3.76 -10.20 23.89
C GLY A 208 -3.28 -9.03 23.01
N THR A 209 -3.76 -8.94 21.77
CA THR A 209 -3.31 -7.93 20.79
C THR A 209 -4.45 -7.50 19.86
N SER A 210 -4.20 -6.51 19.02
CA SER A 210 -5.13 -6.05 17.97
C SER A 210 -5.26 -7.08 16.83
N LEU A 211 -6.26 -6.92 15.95
CA LEU A 211 -6.38 -7.76 14.75
C LEU A 211 -5.11 -7.69 13.89
N ALA A 212 -4.49 -6.51 13.79
CA ALA A 212 -3.25 -6.37 13.02
C ALA A 212 -2.10 -7.21 13.61
N GLY A 213 -1.98 -7.27 14.92
CA GLY A 213 -1.01 -8.16 15.59
C GLY A 213 -1.29 -9.64 15.31
N VAL A 214 -2.56 -10.05 15.37
CA VAL A 214 -2.96 -11.43 15.04
C VAL A 214 -2.61 -11.77 13.59
N VAL A 215 -2.93 -10.88 12.64
CA VAL A 215 -2.66 -11.07 11.21
C VAL A 215 -1.15 -11.21 10.95
N ILE A 216 -0.32 -10.35 11.54
CA ILE A 216 1.15 -10.45 11.40
C ILE A 216 1.66 -11.78 11.94
N ASN A 217 1.21 -12.21 13.10
CA ASN A 217 1.63 -13.49 13.69
C ASN A 217 1.24 -14.70 12.81
N ILE A 218 0.05 -14.67 12.22
CA ILE A 218 -0.42 -15.74 11.30
C ILE A 218 0.38 -15.72 9.99
N LEU A 219 0.78 -14.56 9.49
CA LEU A 219 1.47 -14.42 8.22
C LEU A 219 3.00 -14.53 8.32
N SER A 220 3.55 -14.54 9.52
CA SER A 220 5.00 -14.67 9.72
C SER A 220 5.62 -15.84 8.93
N PRO A 221 5.04 -17.07 8.90
CA PRO A 221 5.56 -18.13 8.07
C PRO A 221 5.50 -17.84 6.55
N ALA A 222 4.49 -17.10 6.09
CA ALA A 222 4.39 -16.73 4.67
C ALA A 222 5.47 -15.71 4.28
N PHE A 223 5.85 -14.81 5.18
CA PHE A 223 6.96 -13.88 4.96
C PHE A 223 8.29 -14.61 4.86
N GLU A 224 8.53 -15.63 5.67
CA GLU A 224 9.72 -16.49 5.58
C GLU A 224 9.79 -17.23 4.24
N VAL A 225 8.68 -17.72 3.73
CA VAL A 225 8.62 -18.36 2.41
C VAL A 225 8.88 -17.36 1.30
N ALA A 226 8.35 -16.13 1.40
CA ALA A 226 8.58 -15.05 0.44
C ALA A 226 10.07 -14.64 0.36
N ASP A 227 10.82 -14.77 1.43
CA ASP A 227 12.27 -14.50 1.47
C ASP A 227 13.10 -15.54 0.72
N SER A 228 12.50 -16.66 0.29
CA SER A 228 13.24 -17.68 -0.44
C SER A 228 13.58 -17.24 -1.86
N LEU A 229 14.79 -17.54 -2.31
CA LEU A 229 15.24 -17.22 -3.67
C LEU A 229 14.31 -17.78 -4.76
N PRO A 230 13.80 -19.02 -4.68
CA PRO A 230 12.86 -19.54 -5.69
C PRO A 230 11.59 -18.70 -5.81
N VAL A 231 11.03 -18.22 -4.67
CA VAL A 231 9.81 -17.40 -4.69
C VAL A 231 10.11 -16.00 -5.24
N ALA A 232 11.21 -15.38 -4.85
CA ALA A 232 11.63 -14.10 -5.41
C ALA A 232 11.84 -14.19 -6.94
N MET A 233 12.47 -15.26 -7.42
CA MET A 233 12.64 -15.53 -8.86
C MET A 233 11.29 -15.75 -9.56
N LEU A 234 10.38 -16.48 -8.95
CA LEU A 234 9.05 -16.71 -9.51
C LEU A 234 8.26 -15.40 -9.62
N VAL A 235 8.30 -14.58 -8.59
CA VAL A 235 7.65 -13.26 -8.59
C VAL A 235 8.24 -12.37 -9.69
N ALA A 236 9.58 -12.29 -9.79
CA ALA A 236 10.26 -11.55 -10.84
C ALA A 236 9.86 -12.03 -12.24
N PHE A 237 9.81 -13.35 -12.43
CA PHE A 237 9.40 -13.96 -13.70
C PHE A 237 7.95 -13.59 -14.05
N LEU A 238 7.01 -13.77 -13.11
CA LEU A 238 5.59 -13.48 -13.33
C LEU A 238 5.34 -12.00 -13.62
N LEU A 239 6.04 -11.10 -12.93
CA LEU A 239 5.97 -9.67 -13.17
C LEU A 239 6.43 -9.32 -14.59
N ASN A 240 7.62 -9.81 -14.99
CA ASN A 240 8.15 -9.52 -16.33
C ASN A 240 7.27 -10.13 -17.45
N VAL A 241 6.75 -11.34 -17.24
CA VAL A 241 5.79 -11.95 -18.16
C VAL A 241 4.50 -11.12 -18.21
N GLY A 242 4.01 -10.65 -17.06
CA GLY A 242 2.84 -9.77 -16.99
C GLY A 242 3.04 -8.49 -17.83
N TRP A 243 4.18 -7.81 -17.66
CA TRP A 243 4.52 -6.62 -18.44
C TRP A 243 4.62 -6.89 -19.94
N PHE A 244 5.21 -7.99 -20.34
CA PHE A 244 5.25 -8.39 -21.74
C PHE A 244 3.84 -8.50 -22.36
N PHE A 245 2.84 -8.87 -21.57
CA PHE A 245 1.44 -8.93 -21.99
C PHE A 245 0.65 -7.63 -21.70
N GLY A 246 1.31 -6.54 -21.36
CA GLY A 246 0.66 -5.27 -21.07
C GLY A 246 -0.08 -5.22 -19.74
N ILE A 247 0.20 -6.15 -18.83
CA ILE A 247 -0.35 -6.12 -17.46
C ILE A 247 0.54 -5.21 -16.62
N HIS A 248 0.02 -4.02 -16.30
CA HIS A 248 0.73 -3.07 -15.45
C HIS A 248 1.03 -3.64 -14.06
N ASP A 249 2.21 -3.32 -13.49
CA ASP A 249 2.64 -3.80 -12.17
C ASP A 249 1.70 -3.41 -11.03
N ALA A 250 0.96 -2.33 -11.17
CA ALA A 250 -0.07 -1.92 -10.23
C ALA A 250 -1.13 -3.02 -9.94
N VAL A 251 -1.30 -3.99 -10.84
CA VAL A 251 -2.13 -5.19 -10.57
C VAL A 251 -1.46 -6.09 -9.55
N TRP A 252 -0.14 -6.22 -9.62
CA TRP A 252 0.67 -7.03 -8.71
C TRP A 252 0.88 -6.34 -7.37
N SER A 253 0.96 -5.01 -7.35
CA SER A 253 1.15 -4.22 -6.14
C SER A 253 0.07 -4.50 -5.09
N GLY A 254 -1.19 -4.72 -5.51
CA GLY A 254 -2.26 -5.09 -4.59
C GLY A 254 -2.03 -6.42 -3.86
N LEU A 255 -1.25 -7.33 -4.46
CA LEU A 255 -0.94 -8.64 -3.90
C LEU A 255 0.40 -8.64 -3.15
N LEU A 256 1.40 -7.93 -3.66
CA LEU A 256 2.77 -7.94 -3.15
C LEU A 256 3.02 -6.87 -2.07
N ALA A 257 2.41 -5.70 -2.18
CA ALA A 257 2.64 -4.60 -1.25
C ALA A 257 2.46 -4.98 0.24
N PRO A 258 1.44 -5.75 0.64
CA PRO A 258 1.31 -6.18 2.04
C PRO A 258 2.52 -6.97 2.54
N ILE A 259 3.11 -7.81 1.69
CA ILE A 259 4.30 -8.60 2.01
C ILE A 259 5.53 -7.69 2.04
N GLU A 260 5.78 -6.94 0.97
CA GLU A 260 6.97 -6.10 0.78
C GLU A 260 7.10 -5.00 1.84
N TYR A 261 6.00 -4.30 2.13
CA TYR A 261 5.99 -3.26 3.16
C TYR A 261 5.91 -3.84 4.58
N GLY A 262 5.25 -4.98 4.76
CA GLY A 262 5.20 -5.69 6.04
C GLY A 262 6.60 -6.14 6.47
N THR A 263 7.34 -6.82 5.59
CA THR A 263 8.72 -7.26 5.84
C THR A 263 9.68 -6.08 6.02
N LEU A 264 9.52 -4.99 5.25
CA LEU A 264 10.29 -3.77 5.44
C LEU A 264 10.07 -3.17 6.84
N SER A 265 8.83 -3.13 7.31
CA SER A 265 8.49 -2.60 8.63
C SER A 265 9.05 -3.48 9.77
N ILE A 266 9.04 -4.81 9.58
CA ILE A 266 9.68 -5.75 10.53
C ILE A 266 11.20 -5.50 10.58
N ASN A 267 11.83 -5.33 9.42
CA ASN A 267 13.25 -4.99 9.34
C ASN A 267 13.58 -3.64 10.01
N ALA A 268 12.72 -2.64 9.83
CA ALA A 268 12.91 -1.34 10.47
C ALA A 268 12.85 -1.46 12.00
N ALA A 269 11.93 -2.24 12.54
CA ALA A 269 11.83 -2.52 13.97
C ALA A 269 13.06 -3.30 14.48
N ALA A 270 13.52 -4.32 13.75
CA ALA A 270 14.72 -5.08 14.09
C ALA A 270 15.98 -4.17 14.11
N LYS A 271 16.12 -3.29 13.13
CA LYS A 271 17.21 -2.31 13.09
C LYS A 271 17.16 -1.35 14.28
N ALA A 272 15.98 -0.86 14.65
CA ALA A 272 15.82 0.00 15.81
C ALA A 272 16.15 -0.70 17.13
N ALA A 273 15.90 -2.01 17.20
CA ALA A 273 16.28 -2.86 18.33
C ALA A 273 17.75 -3.32 18.32
N GLY A 274 18.53 -2.96 17.29
CA GLY A 274 19.92 -3.39 17.14
C GLY A 274 20.10 -4.88 16.81
N THR A 275 19.06 -5.53 16.27
CA THR A 275 19.09 -6.96 15.90
C THR A 275 19.28 -7.14 14.39
N VAL A 276 19.60 -8.38 13.97
CA VAL A 276 19.77 -8.74 12.56
C VAL A 276 18.43 -8.55 11.84
N LEU A 277 18.52 -8.03 10.60
CA LEU A 277 17.32 -7.87 9.75
C LEU A 277 16.83 -9.25 9.29
N PRO A 278 15.60 -9.66 9.63
CA PRO A 278 15.15 -11.03 9.34
C PRO A 278 14.72 -11.25 7.88
N HIS A 279 14.40 -10.20 7.13
CA HIS A 279 13.80 -10.33 5.80
C HIS A 279 14.63 -9.70 4.69
N VAL A 280 14.74 -10.40 3.55
CA VAL A 280 15.36 -9.90 2.32
C VAL A 280 14.32 -9.38 1.35
N PHE A 281 13.20 -10.11 1.16
CA PHE A 281 12.13 -9.74 0.24
C PHE A 281 11.32 -8.56 0.79
N THR A 282 11.82 -7.35 0.52
CA THR A 282 11.22 -6.08 0.93
C THR A 282 11.04 -5.19 -0.29
N VAL A 283 10.20 -4.17 -0.20
CA VAL A 283 10.06 -3.19 -1.27
C VAL A 283 11.41 -2.56 -1.65
N SER A 284 12.29 -2.31 -0.69
CA SER A 284 13.63 -1.77 -0.96
C SER A 284 14.49 -2.75 -1.76
N PHE A 285 14.51 -4.03 -1.38
CA PHE A 285 15.19 -5.07 -2.14
C PHE A 285 14.65 -5.15 -3.57
N TRP A 286 13.32 -5.15 -3.69
CA TRP A 286 12.65 -5.22 -4.97
C TRP A 286 13.03 -4.04 -5.87
N CYS A 287 12.92 -2.82 -5.39
CA CYS A 287 13.25 -1.61 -6.14
C CYS A 287 14.73 -1.51 -6.54
N TYR A 288 15.64 -1.93 -5.67
CA TYR A 288 17.07 -1.76 -5.93
C TYR A 288 17.75 -2.96 -6.61
N PHE A 289 17.17 -4.15 -6.52
CA PHE A 289 17.77 -5.37 -7.08
C PHE A 289 16.83 -6.10 -8.04
N GLY A 290 15.53 -6.17 -7.73
CA GLY A 290 14.56 -6.90 -8.53
C GLY A 290 14.19 -6.19 -9.85
N ILE A 291 14.12 -4.86 -9.81
CA ILE A 291 13.68 -4.03 -10.95
C ILE A 291 14.64 -2.89 -11.27
N ILE A 292 15.95 -3.13 -11.18
CA ILE A 292 16.96 -2.13 -11.52
C ILE A 292 16.71 -1.54 -12.92
N GLY A 293 16.60 -0.21 -13.00
CA GLY A 293 16.31 0.51 -14.24
C GLY A 293 14.87 0.38 -14.73
N GLY A 294 13.94 0.02 -13.84
CA GLY A 294 12.53 -0.23 -14.13
C GLY A 294 12.26 -1.68 -14.53
N LEU A 295 10.99 -2.09 -14.49
CA LEU A 295 10.56 -3.42 -14.91
C LEU A 295 10.99 -3.70 -16.36
N GLY A 296 11.55 -4.89 -16.59
CA GLY A 296 12.07 -5.28 -17.90
C GLY A 296 13.36 -4.57 -18.31
N ASN A 297 14.13 -4.00 -17.37
CA ASN A 297 15.33 -3.21 -17.66
C ASN A 297 15.07 -2.05 -18.62
N CYS A 298 13.98 -1.30 -18.43
CA CYS A 298 13.50 -0.26 -19.31
C CYS A 298 14.53 0.82 -19.62
N LEU A 299 15.46 1.13 -18.69
CA LEU A 299 16.54 2.07 -18.97
C LEU A 299 17.46 1.55 -20.09
N ALA A 300 17.86 0.28 -20.03
CA ALA A 300 18.68 -0.35 -21.08
C ALA A 300 17.90 -0.45 -22.41
N LEU A 301 16.63 -0.82 -22.32
CA LEU A 301 15.73 -0.87 -23.48
C LEU A 301 15.57 0.52 -24.11
N GLY A 302 15.40 1.57 -23.31
CA GLY A 302 15.33 2.96 -23.77
C GLY A 302 16.61 3.41 -24.51
N ILE A 303 17.79 3.04 -24.02
CA ILE A 303 19.06 3.29 -24.70
C ILE A 303 19.12 2.55 -26.04
N LEU A 304 18.69 1.28 -26.08
CA LEU A 304 18.60 0.52 -27.34
C LEU A 304 17.62 1.16 -28.33
N CYS A 305 16.47 1.65 -27.87
CA CYS A 305 15.52 2.36 -28.69
C CYS A 305 16.12 3.62 -29.33
N LEU A 306 16.92 4.40 -28.58
CA LEU A 306 17.61 5.59 -29.13
C LEU A 306 18.58 5.25 -30.25
N THR A 307 19.15 4.05 -30.26
CA THR A 307 20.08 3.57 -31.28
C THR A 307 19.40 2.88 -32.45
N SER A 308 18.07 2.72 -32.40
CA SER A 308 17.29 2.06 -33.44
C SER A 308 17.35 2.83 -34.77
N LYS A 309 17.36 2.08 -35.90
CA LYS A 309 17.21 2.63 -37.24
C LYS A 309 15.78 2.95 -37.61
N LYS A 310 14.79 2.42 -36.86
CA LYS A 310 13.36 2.70 -37.08
C LYS A 310 12.99 3.95 -36.30
N GLU A 311 12.43 4.95 -36.98
CA GLU A 311 12.11 6.25 -36.32
C GLU A 311 10.99 6.15 -35.30
N ASP A 312 10.03 5.25 -35.44
CA ASP A 312 8.99 4.96 -34.45
C ASP A 312 9.60 4.48 -33.12
N ILE A 313 10.47 3.47 -33.18
CA ILE A 313 11.18 2.94 -31.99
C ILE A 313 12.07 4.02 -31.36
N LYS A 314 12.80 4.79 -32.20
CA LYS A 314 13.66 5.86 -31.73
C LYS A 314 12.88 6.99 -31.04
N MET A 315 11.67 7.27 -31.51
CA MET A 315 10.77 8.24 -30.86
C MET A 315 10.36 7.77 -29.47
N VAL A 316 9.99 6.49 -29.30
CA VAL A 316 9.70 5.89 -27.99
C VAL A 316 10.91 6.05 -27.06
N GLY A 317 12.14 5.78 -27.54
CA GLY A 317 13.35 6.00 -26.78
C GLY A 317 13.54 7.45 -26.32
N LYS A 318 13.30 8.42 -27.21
CA LYS A 318 13.42 9.86 -26.90
C LYS A 318 12.41 10.30 -25.84
N LEU A 319 11.18 9.82 -25.90
CA LEU A 319 10.12 10.17 -24.95
C LEU A 319 10.27 9.44 -23.60
N GLY A 320 10.78 8.20 -23.64
CA GLY A 320 10.81 7.32 -22.48
C GLY A 320 12.11 7.31 -21.69
N ILE A 321 13.26 7.80 -22.25
CA ILE A 321 14.56 7.67 -21.59
C ILE A 321 14.64 8.44 -20.26
N ILE A 322 14.09 9.64 -20.20
CA ILE A 322 14.09 10.46 -18.97
C ILE A 322 13.21 9.81 -17.90
N PRO A 323 11.94 9.44 -18.17
CA PRO A 323 11.14 8.66 -17.22
C PRO A 323 11.83 7.37 -16.76
N ALA A 324 12.42 6.59 -17.69
CA ALA A 324 13.10 5.34 -17.36
C ALA A 324 14.31 5.52 -16.44
N PHE A 325 15.04 6.64 -16.55
CA PHE A 325 16.10 6.99 -15.62
C PHE A 325 15.61 7.11 -14.18
N PHE A 326 14.37 7.54 -13.98
CA PHE A 326 13.70 7.61 -12.67
C PHE A 326 12.89 6.33 -12.34
N GLY A 327 13.08 5.23 -13.08
CA GLY A 327 12.39 3.96 -12.82
C GLY A 327 10.94 3.89 -13.37
N ILE A 328 10.49 4.89 -14.14
CA ILE A 328 9.18 4.92 -14.76
C ILE A 328 9.28 4.23 -16.12
N SER A 329 8.77 3.00 -16.19
CA SER A 329 8.96 2.09 -17.32
C SER A 329 7.88 2.18 -18.40
N GLU A 330 6.70 2.71 -18.08
CA GLU A 330 5.50 2.71 -18.90
C GLU A 330 5.70 3.31 -20.31
N PRO A 331 6.35 4.48 -20.45
CA PRO A 331 6.50 5.09 -21.77
C PRO A 331 7.31 4.23 -22.76
N ILE A 332 8.25 3.43 -22.26
CA ILE A 332 9.05 2.54 -23.09
C ILE A 332 8.31 1.22 -23.32
N THR A 333 7.81 0.61 -22.24
CA THR A 333 7.21 -0.73 -22.32
C THR A 333 5.92 -0.75 -23.13
N PHE A 334 5.07 0.28 -22.98
CA PHE A 334 3.83 0.37 -23.74
C PHE A 334 3.95 1.18 -25.04
N GLY A 335 5.09 1.80 -25.28
CA GLY A 335 5.38 2.52 -26.52
C GLY A 335 5.99 1.63 -27.62
N LEU A 336 6.47 0.45 -27.25
CA LEU A 336 7.03 -0.56 -28.17
C LEU A 336 6.00 -1.60 -28.57
#